data_1304f06ec3171faaf76c83dcc3d4a884
#
_entry.id   1304f06ec3171faaf76c83dcc3d4a884
#
_cell.length_a   1.000
_cell.length_b   1.000
_cell.length_c   1.000
_cell.angle_alpha   90.00
_cell.angle_beta   90.00
_cell.angle_gamma   90.00
#
_symmetry.space_group_name_H-M   'P 1'
#
loop_
_entity.id
_entity.type
_entity.pdbx_description
1 polymer ?
#
loop_
_entity_poly.entity_id
_entity_poly.type
_entity_poly.pdbx_seq_one_letter_code
_entity_poly.pdbx_strand_id
1 'polypeptide(L)'
;EGHYVGPVGREVEAVVMFVDVAGFTKMSEHLPPYDVVHILNRFFTRSGATIESNGGRVDNYMGDGFLALFGVHGEPDAAVKAVEASLGICAVASDMNTYVQEIFGHPFAVRVGVGVGDVIVGMMGDESSARETVTGDVVNTASRLEAANKSTGTRILVTDEIRKRTSNAVEYGQTFDLDLRGKAGQVVAHEVISVNSPDSPHRDEASQAAD
;
A
#
# COMPACT_ATOMS: atom_id res chain seq x y z
N GLU A 1 18.71 3.35 -37.42
CA GLU A 1 17.39 3.00 -36.83
C GLU A 1 17.59 1.72 -36.03
N GLY A 2 17.94 1.88 -34.74
CA GLY A 2 18.09 0.75 -33.84
C GLY A 2 16.71 0.28 -33.39
N HIS A 3 16.30 -0.89 -33.85
CA HIS A 3 15.16 -1.58 -33.26
C HIS A 3 15.55 -2.05 -31.88
N TYR A 4 14.99 -1.41 -30.84
CA TYR A 4 15.05 -1.93 -29.48
C TYR A 4 14.27 -3.26 -29.43
N VAL A 5 14.99 -4.35 -29.37
CA VAL A 5 14.43 -5.70 -29.15
C VAL A 5 14.71 -6.06 -27.68
N GLY A 6 14.17 -5.26 -26.78
CA GLY A 6 14.12 -5.63 -25.36
C GLY A 6 12.98 -6.62 -25.11
N PRO A 7 12.99 -7.38 -24.01
CA PRO A 7 11.88 -8.23 -23.67
C PRO A 7 10.61 -7.37 -23.57
N VAL A 8 9.62 -7.71 -24.37
CA VAL A 8 8.31 -7.07 -24.34
C VAL A 8 7.74 -7.30 -22.94
N GLY A 9 7.26 -6.23 -22.30
CA GLY A 9 6.63 -6.35 -20.99
C GLY A 9 5.47 -7.36 -21.04
N ARG A 10 5.25 -8.06 -19.95
CA ARG A 10 4.11 -8.98 -19.81
C ARG A 10 2.97 -8.28 -19.07
N GLU A 11 1.76 -8.47 -19.54
CA GLU A 11 0.55 -8.05 -18.85
C GLU A 11 0.19 -9.11 -17.80
N VAL A 12 -0.02 -8.65 -16.57
CA VAL A 12 -0.41 -9.50 -15.44
C VAL A 12 -1.38 -8.76 -14.55
N GLU A 13 -2.29 -9.48 -13.92
CA GLU A 13 -3.05 -8.90 -12.82
C GLU A 13 -2.18 -8.90 -11.56
N ALA A 14 -2.10 -7.76 -10.89
CA ALA A 14 -1.35 -7.62 -9.65
C ALA A 14 -2.08 -6.74 -8.63
N VAL A 15 -1.79 -6.96 -7.37
CA VAL A 15 -2.14 -6.03 -6.30
C VAL A 15 -0.99 -5.03 -6.14
N VAL A 16 -1.33 -3.77 -6.21
CA VAL A 16 -0.41 -2.64 -6.12
C VAL A 16 -0.65 -1.93 -4.80
N MET A 17 0.42 -1.73 -4.04
CA MET A 17 0.41 -1.02 -2.76
C MET A 17 1.34 0.18 -2.82
N PHE A 18 0.83 1.36 -2.49
CA PHE A 18 1.63 2.55 -2.20
C PHE A 18 1.68 2.80 -0.71
N VAL A 19 2.86 3.12 -0.21
CA VAL A 19 3.10 3.48 1.20
C VAL A 19 3.88 4.79 1.23
N ASP A 20 3.48 5.72 2.09
CA ASP A 20 4.13 7.02 2.28
C ASP A 20 4.17 7.41 3.76
N VAL A 21 5.23 8.13 4.18
CA VAL A 21 5.36 8.62 5.55
C VAL A 21 4.56 9.89 5.74
N ALA A 22 3.58 9.87 6.65
CA ALA A 22 2.72 11.00 6.89
C ALA A 22 3.49 12.17 7.52
N GLY A 23 3.44 13.35 6.86
CA GLY A 23 4.08 14.56 7.37
C GLY A 23 5.60 14.59 7.25
N PHE A 24 6.17 13.74 6.42
CA PHE A 24 7.63 13.63 6.20
C PHE A 24 8.29 14.98 5.85
N THR A 25 7.70 15.79 4.99
CA THR A 25 8.24 17.10 4.61
C THR A 25 8.53 17.96 5.84
N LYS A 26 7.58 18.05 6.78
CA LYS A 26 7.79 18.80 8.04
C LYS A 26 8.87 18.20 8.90
N MET A 27 8.93 16.88 8.99
CA MET A 27 9.97 16.19 9.75
C MET A 27 11.35 16.46 9.15
N SER A 28 11.51 16.34 7.84
CA SER A 28 12.78 16.54 7.14
C SER A 28 13.29 17.98 7.15
N GLU A 29 12.42 18.97 7.31
CA GLU A 29 12.81 20.38 7.47
C GLU A 29 13.43 20.68 8.84
N HIS A 30 13.12 19.88 9.88
CA HIS A 30 13.55 20.13 11.25
C HIS A 30 14.65 19.20 11.72
N LEU A 31 14.89 18.09 11.03
CA LEU A 31 15.90 17.10 11.41
C LEU A 31 17.17 17.22 10.57
N PRO A 32 18.35 16.91 11.15
CA PRO A 32 19.55 16.72 10.36
C PRO A 32 19.33 15.67 9.27
N PRO A 33 19.87 15.86 8.05
CA PRO A 33 19.69 14.90 6.95
C PRO A 33 20.11 13.47 7.30
N TYR A 34 21.10 13.30 8.15
CA TYR A 34 21.57 11.99 8.59
C TYR A 34 20.52 11.24 9.41
N ASP A 35 19.82 11.95 10.30
CA ASP A 35 18.75 11.36 11.13
C ASP A 35 17.55 10.98 10.29
N VAL A 36 17.20 11.82 9.29
CA VAL A 36 16.13 11.53 8.33
C VAL A 36 16.42 10.22 7.57
N VAL A 37 17.64 10.09 7.02
CA VAL A 37 18.06 8.88 6.32
C VAL A 37 18.06 7.65 7.24
N HIS A 38 18.51 7.81 8.49
CA HIS A 38 18.50 6.74 9.48
C HIS A 38 17.08 6.24 9.78
N ILE A 39 16.14 7.16 10.01
CA ILE A 39 14.73 6.84 10.27
C ILE A 39 14.13 6.10 9.06
N LEU A 40 14.31 6.64 7.85
CA LEU A 40 13.78 6.03 6.63
C LEU A 40 14.36 4.64 6.38
N ASN A 41 15.66 4.45 6.50
CA ASN A 41 16.29 3.15 6.29
C ASN A 41 15.77 2.11 7.28
N ARG A 42 15.58 2.48 8.55
CA ARG A 42 15.00 1.61 9.55
C ARG A 42 13.55 1.24 9.22
N PHE A 43 12.77 2.20 8.77
CA PHE A 43 11.40 1.98 8.33
C PHE A 43 11.34 1.06 7.10
N PHE A 44 12.11 1.35 6.06
CA PHE A 44 12.15 0.58 4.82
C PHE A 44 12.60 -0.87 5.03
N THR A 45 13.63 -1.07 5.85
CA THR A 45 14.09 -2.43 6.17
C THR A 45 13.00 -3.27 6.85
N ARG A 46 12.31 -2.71 7.84
CA ARG A 46 11.25 -3.43 8.55
C ARG A 46 10.01 -3.64 7.68
N SER A 47 9.62 -2.62 6.92
CA SER A 47 8.47 -2.70 6.00
C SER A 47 8.73 -3.65 4.84
N GLY A 48 9.94 -3.67 4.28
CA GLY A 48 10.35 -4.63 3.26
C GLY A 48 10.23 -6.07 3.75
N ALA A 49 10.73 -6.36 4.95
CA ALA A 49 10.58 -7.68 5.57
C ALA A 49 9.10 -8.06 5.79
N THR A 50 8.24 -7.11 6.16
CA THR A 50 6.80 -7.33 6.30
C THR A 50 6.16 -7.67 4.95
N ILE A 51 6.54 -6.97 3.87
CA ILE A 51 6.05 -7.25 2.52
C ILE A 51 6.47 -8.63 2.06
N GLU A 52 7.75 -8.97 2.19
CA GLU A 52 8.31 -10.26 1.78
C GLU A 52 7.68 -11.43 2.54
N SER A 53 7.48 -11.30 3.85
CA SER A 53 6.83 -12.33 4.67
C SER A 53 5.37 -12.58 4.28
N ASN A 54 4.72 -11.61 3.64
CA ASN A 54 3.38 -11.72 3.06
C ASN A 54 3.40 -12.08 1.56
N GLY A 55 4.53 -12.50 1.01
CA GLY A 55 4.64 -12.93 -0.39
C GLY A 55 4.60 -11.78 -1.42
N GLY A 56 4.82 -10.55 -0.98
CA GLY A 56 4.99 -9.40 -1.84
C GLY A 56 6.46 -9.07 -2.11
N ARG A 57 6.69 -8.09 -2.96
CA ARG A 57 8.02 -7.50 -3.19
C ARG A 57 7.94 -5.97 -3.22
N VAL A 58 8.95 -5.30 -2.72
CA VAL A 58 9.13 -3.87 -2.96
C VAL A 58 9.67 -3.70 -4.38
N ASP A 59 8.98 -2.90 -5.18
CA ASP A 59 9.33 -2.62 -6.57
C ASP A 59 10.24 -1.39 -6.68
N ASN A 60 9.86 -0.30 -6.01
CA ASN A 60 10.62 0.94 -6.05
C ASN A 60 10.46 1.76 -4.77
N TYR A 61 11.56 2.34 -4.30
CA TYR A 61 11.56 3.34 -3.23
C TYR A 61 11.53 4.75 -3.84
N MET A 62 10.66 5.62 -3.33
CA MET A 62 10.38 6.95 -3.87
C MET A 62 10.38 7.99 -2.74
N GLY A 63 11.58 8.55 -2.46
CA GLY A 63 11.71 9.53 -1.38
C GLY A 63 11.39 8.93 -0.01
N ASP A 64 10.25 9.28 0.55
CA ASP A 64 9.77 8.85 1.86
C ASP A 64 8.74 7.71 1.80
N GLY A 65 8.51 7.16 0.61
CA GLY A 65 7.57 6.09 0.38
C GLY A 65 8.12 4.98 -0.52
N PHE A 66 7.28 4.03 -0.83
CA PHE A 66 7.60 2.94 -1.75
C PHE A 66 6.36 2.34 -2.41
N LEU A 67 6.61 1.69 -3.54
CA LEU A 67 5.67 0.85 -4.28
C LEU A 67 5.98 -0.61 -3.99
N ALA A 68 4.97 -1.39 -3.65
CA ALA A 68 5.07 -2.84 -3.52
C ALA A 68 4.01 -3.57 -4.36
N LEU A 69 4.31 -4.79 -4.74
CA LEU A 69 3.52 -5.64 -5.62
C LEU A 69 3.27 -7.00 -4.98
N PHE A 70 2.07 -7.54 -5.21
CA PHE A 70 1.68 -8.89 -4.81
C PHE A 70 0.94 -9.57 -5.99
N GLY A 71 1.04 -10.88 -6.08
CA GLY A 71 0.33 -11.65 -7.10
C GLY A 71 0.94 -11.61 -8.50
N VAL A 72 2.11 -11.03 -8.70
CA VAL A 72 2.75 -10.85 -10.03
C VAL A 72 3.05 -12.18 -10.73
N HIS A 73 3.21 -13.26 -9.99
CA HIS A 73 3.45 -14.61 -10.52
C HIS A 73 2.24 -15.53 -10.35
N GLY A 74 1.06 -14.96 -10.04
CA GLY A 74 -0.18 -15.73 -9.82
C GLY A 74 -0.25 -16.35 -8.42
N GLU A 75 0.42 -15.75 -7.43
CA GLU A 75 0.35 -16.20 -6.04
C GLU A 75 -1.09 -16.10 -5.53
N PRO A 76 -1.59 -17.15 -4.86
CA PRO A 76 -2.95 -17.14 -4.32
C PRO A 76 -3.07 -16.14 -3.17
N ASP A 77 -4.29 -15.63 -2.97
CA ASP A 77 -4.65 -14.75 -1.86
C ASP A 77 -3.87 -13.43 -1.79
N ALA A 78 -3.33 -12.98 -2.94
CA ALA A 78 -2.51 -11.77 -3.02
C ALA A 78 -3.22 -10.53 -2.43
N ALA A 79 -4.55 -10.41 -2.58
CA ALA A 79 -5.31 -9.31 -2.02
C ALA A 79 -5.35 -9.35 -0.48
N VAL A 80 -5.58 -10.53 0.12
CA VAL A 80 -5.57 -10.71 1.58
C VAL A 80 -4.19 -10.42 2.13
N LYS A 81 -3.15 -11.01 1.53
CA LYS A 81 -1.75 -10.82 1.93
C LYS A 81 -1.31 -9.35 1.84
N ALA A 82 -1.75 -8.63 0.83
CA ALA A 82 -1.47 -7.19 0.72
C ALA A 82 -2.14 -6.38 1.84
N VAL A 83 -3.37 -6.73 2.24
CA VAL A 83 -4.05 -6.08 3.37
C VAL A 83 -3.35 -6.42 4.69
N GLU A 84 -2.95 -7.68 4.92
CA GLU A 84 -2.17 -8.09 6.08
C GLU A 84 -0.84 -7.34 6.16
N ALA A 85 -0.13 -7.22 5.03
CA ALA A 85 1.10 -6.44 4.93
C ALA A 85 0.86 -4.96 5.25
N SER A 86 -0.25 -4.37 4.78
CA SER A 86 -0.62 -2.96 5.06
C SER A 86 -0.79 -2.71 6.56
N LEU A 87 -1.49 -3.61 7.26
CA LEU A 87 -1.66 -3.54 8.71
C LEU A 87 -0.33 -3.74 9.44
N GLY A 88 0.49 -4.68 8.99
CA GLY A 88 1.84 -4.90 9.50
C GLY A 88 2.75 -3.69 9.36
N ILE A 89 2.70 -2.99 8.22
CA ILE A 89 3.45 -1.74 7.99
C ILE A 89 2.95 -0.63 8.93
N CYS A 90 1.64 -0.52 9.16
CA CYS A 90 1.10 0.41 10.14
C CYS A 90 1.55 0.09 11.56
N ALA A 91 1.69 -1.20 11.92
CA ALA A 91 2.26 -1.62 13.20
C ALA A 91 3.75 -1.27 13.31
N VAL A 92 4.54 -1.50 12.26
CA VAL A 92 5.95 -1.06 12.19
C VAL A 92 6.08 0.44 12.43
N ALA A 93 5.23 1.25 11.77
CA ALA A 93 5.23 2.69 11.97
C ALA A 93 4.83 3.09 13.40
N SER A 94 3.85 2.40 13.99
CA SER A 94 3.42 2.63 15.38
C SER A 94 4.53 2.32 16.38
N ASP A 95 5.26 1.21 16.22
CA ASP A 95 6.43 0.88 17.04
C ASP A 95 7.54 1.93 16.92
N MET A 96 7.77 2.39 15.69
CA MET A 96 8.77 3.42 15.42
C MET A 96 8.38 4.80 15.97
N ASN A 97 7.07 5.08 16.06
CA ASN A 97 6.58 6.38 16.51
C ASN A 97 7.07 6.71 17.91
N THR A 98 7.10 5.77 18.86
CA THR A 98 7.63 5.98 20.20
C THR A 98 9.08 6.45 20.14
N TYR A 99 9.92 5.75 19.43
CA TYR A 99 11.33 6.09 19.24
C TYR A 99 11.53 7.46 18.56
N VAL A 100 10.83 7.71 17.45
CA VAL A 100 10.97 8.95 16.68
C VAL A 100 10.45 10.14 17.48
N GLN A 101 9.36 9.97 18.23
CA GLN A 101 8.80 11.04 19.03
C GLN A 101 9.66 11.36 20.26
N GLU A 102 10.21 10.36 20.94
CA GLU A 102 11.08 10.57 22.11
C GLU A 102 12.43 11.20 21.75
N ILE A 103 13.04 10.79 20.64
CA ILE A 103 14.37 11.25 20.26
C ILE A 103 14.33 12.53 19.43
N PHE A 104 13.37 12.67 18.55
CA PHE A 104 13.32 13.74 17.56
C PHE A 104 12.13 14.70 17.71
N GLY A 105 11.19 14.42 18.63
CA GLY A 105 10.04 15.27 18.89
C GLY A 105 8.97 15.31 17.77
N HIS A 106 9.04 14.38 16.81
CA HIS A 106 8.11 14.31 15.68
C HIS A 106 7.28 13.01 15.68
N PRO A 107 5.97 13.08 15.41
CA PRO A 107 5.17 11.88 15.22
C PRO A 107 5.60 11.15 13.94
N PHE A 108 5.55 9.80 13.98
CA PHE A 108 5.83 8.93 12.84
C PHE A 108 4.62 8.07 12.54
N ALA A 109 4.04 8.24 11.38
CA ALA A 109 2.89 7.48 10.91
C ALA A 109 3.00 7.29 9.40
N VAL A 110 2.22 6.36 8.87
CA VAL A 110 2.19 6.05 7.43
C VAL A 110 0.77 6.07 6.89
N ARG A 111 0.67 6.21 5.58
CA ARG A 111 -0.54 6.06 4.80
C ARG A 111 -0.32 4.99 3.76
N VAL A 112 -1.34 4.21 3.49
CA VAL A 112 -1.30 3.09 2.55
C VAL A 112 -2.49 3.16 1.62
N GLY A 113 -2.24 3.00 0.31
CA GLY A 113 -3.27 2.83 -0.71
C GLY A 113 -3.08 1.52 -1.44
N VAL A 114 -4.14 0.71 -1.57
CA VAL A 114 -4.07 -0.61 -2.21
C VAL A 114 -5.13 -0.74 -3.30
N GLY A 115 -4.71 -1.20 -4.47
CA GLY A 115 -5.60 -1.53 -5.58
C GLY A 115 -5.20 -2.84 -6.26
N VAL A 116 -6.09 -3.41 -7.03
CA VAL A 116 -5.83 -4.58 -7.87
C VAL A 116 -6.29 -4.32 -9.29
N GLY A 117 -5.52 -4.78 -10.25
CA GLY A 117 -5.82 -4.66 -11.68
C GLY A 117 -4.65 -5.04 -12.57
N ASP A 118 -4.87 -4.90 -13.87
CA ASP A 118 -3.89 -5.23 -14.89
C ASP A 118 -2.75 -4.22 -14.89
N VAL A 119 -1.53 -4.75 -14.91
CA VAL A 119 -0.29 -4.00 -15.03
C VAL A 119 0.61 -4.62 -16.11
N ILE A 120 1.39 -3.78 -16.72
CA ILE A 120 2.49 -4.22 -17.59
C ILE A 120 3.77 -4.20 -16.76
N VAL A 121 4.38 -5.36 -16.61
CA VAL A 121 5.70 -5.53 -15.98
C VAL A 121 6.73 -5.68 -17.11
N GLY A 122 7.67 -4.78 -17.18
CA GLY A 122 8.68 -4.80 -18.24
C GLY A 122 9.87 -3.92 -17.96
N MET A 123 10.92 -4.14 -18.73
CA MET A 123 12.12 -3.31 -18.66
C MET A 123 11.87 -1.95 -19.33
N MET A 124 12.10 -0.87 -18.60
CA MET A 124 11.99 0.50 -19.10
C MET A 124 13.33 1.22 -18.89
N GLY A 125 13.78 1.95 -19.90
CA GLY A 125 15.03 2.70 -19.91
C GLY A 125 15.87 2.35 -21.13
N ASP A 126 17.07 2.94 -21.23
CA ASP A 126 18.08 2.60 -22.21
C ASP A 126 18.92 1.38 -21.75
N GLU A 127 19.81 0.88 -22.62
CA GLU A 127 20.64 -0.31 -22.35
C GLU A 127 21.47 -0.21 -21.05
N SER A 128 21.78 0.99 -20.60
CA SER A 128 22.62 1.23 -19.41
C SER A 128 21.84 1.46 -18.13
N SER A 129 20.56 1.86 -18.24
CA SER A 129 19.69 2.27 -17.12
C SER A 129 18.36 1.53 -17.06
N ALA A 130 18.18 0.49 -17.87
CA ALA A 130 16.96 -0.28 -17.91
C ALA A 130 16.65 -0.91 -16.55
N ARG A 131 15.43 -0.67 -16.05
CA ARG A 131 14.92 -1.24 -14.80
C ARG A 131 13.58 -1.90 -15.08
N GLU A 132 13.32 -3.00 -14.40
CA GLU A 132 11.98 -3.57 -14.38
C GLU A 132 11.05 -2.53 -13.75
N THR A 133 9.99 -2.21 -14.45
CA THR A 133 9.02 -1.19 -14.05
C THR A 133 7.61 -1.73 -14.25
N VAL A 134 6.73 -1.26 -13.40
CA VAL A 134 5.30 -1.58 -13.46
C VAL A 134 4.52 -0.36 -13.89
N THR A 135 3.67 -0.54 -14.89
CA THR A 135 2.79 0.51 -15.38
C THR A 135 1.36 -0.01 -15.52
N GLY A 136 0.37 0.81 -15.17
CA GLY A 136 -1.05 0.47 -15.23
C GLY A 136 -1.90 1.52 -14.53
N ASP A 137 -3.20 1.55 -14.84
CA ASP A 137 -4.12 2.50 -14.19
C ASP A 137 -4.24 2.25 -12.68
N VAL A 138 -4.14 0.99 -12.25
CA VAL A 138 -4.16 0.62 -10.83
C VAL A 138 -2.99 1.20 -10.05
N VAL A 139 -1.81 1.39 -10.67
CA VAL A 139 -0.64 2.04 -10.03
C VAL A 139 -1.00 3.46 -9.63
N ASN A 140 -1.60 4.22 -10.55
CA ASN A 140 -2.06 5.58 -10.28
C ASN A 140 -3.20 5.60 -9.26
N THR A 141 -4.10 4.62 -9.32
CA THR A 141 -5.24 4.51 -8.38
C THR A 141 -4.74 4.28 -6.96
N ALA A 142 -3.82 3.32 -6.75
CA ALA A 142 -3.24 3.03 -5.44
C ALA A 142 -2.49 4.23 -4.84
N SER A 143 -1.70 4.94 -5.65
CA SER A 143 -1.03 6.19 -5.23
C SER A 143 -2.02 7.26 -4.78
N ARG A 144 -3.13 7.43 -5.50
CA ARG A 144 -4.15 8.41 -5.15
C ARG A 144 -4.95 8.04 -3.91
N LEU A 145 -5.17 6.75 -3.67
CA LEU A 145 -5.77 6.24 -2.42
C LEU A 145 -4.84 6.51 -1.23
N GLU A 146 -3.52 6.27 -1.40
CA GLU A 146 -2.56 6.66 -0.37
C GLU A 146 -2.72 8.14 -0.01
N ALA A 147 -2.67 9.03 -1.01
CA ALA A 147 -2.81 10.48 -0.79
C ALA A 147 -4.16 10.87 -0.18
N ALA A 148 -5.25 10.19 -0.55
CA ALA A 148 -6.61 10.45 -0.05
C ALA A 148 -6.76 10.17 1.45
N ASN A 149 -5.96 9.28 2.04
CA ASN A 149 -5.95 9.05 3.49
C ASN A 149 -5.78 10.34 4.31
N LYS A 150 -5.10 11.35 3.74
CA LYS A 150 -4.92 12.64 4.41
C LYS A 150 -6.24 13.39 4.60
N SER A 151 -7.12 13.36 3.61
CA SER A 151 -8.41 14.06 3.64
C SER A 151 -9.50 13.27 4.33
N THR A 152 -9.43 11.95 4.29
CA THR A 152 -10.39 11.04 4.93
C THR A 152 -10.08 10.79 6.40
N GLY A 153 -8.86 11.10 6.86
CA GLY A 153 -8.42 10.84 8.23
C GLY A 153 -8.11 9.36 8.50
N THR A 154 -7.94 8.56 7.43
CA THR A 154 -7.68 7.12 7.50
C THR A 154 -6.17 6.83 7.37
N ARG A 155 -5.79 5.56 7.58
CA ARG A 155 -4.41 5.08 7.38
C ARG A 155 -4.27 4.15 6.20
N ILE A 156 -5.29 3.35 5.92
CA ILE A 156 -5.30 2.36 4.84
C ILE A 156 -6.60 2.52 4.07
N LEU A 157 -6.50 2.82 2.78
CA LEU A 157 -7.61 2.82 1.85
C LEU A 157 -7.38 1.79 0.75
N VAL A 158 -8.42 1.04 0.43
CA VAL A 158 -8.40 0.04 -0.64
C VAL A 158 -9.51 0.28 -1.64
N THR A 159 -9.35 -0.21 -2.87
CA THR A 159 -10.40 -0.18 -3.90
C THR A 159 -11.54 -1.15 -3.56
N ASP A 160 -12.73 -0.91 -4.13
CA ASP A 160 -13.88 -1.80 -4.00
C ASP A 160 -13.57 -3.23 -4.49
N GLU A 161 -12.69 -3.37 -5.49
CA GLU A 161 -12.26 -4.67 -5.98
C GLU A 161 -11.42 -5.46 -4.96
N ILE A 162 -10.52 -4.80 -4.23
CA ILE A 162 -9.81 -5.42 -3.09
C ILE A 162 -10.81 -5.85 -2.02
N ARG A 163 -11.77 -4.99 -1.67
CA ARG A 163 -12.79 -5.30 -0.67
C ARG A 163 -13.59 -6.55 -1.05
N LYS A 164 -14.03 -6.67 -2.31
CA LYS A 164 -14.76 -7.86 -2.79
C LYS A 164 -13.96 -9.15 -2.64
N ARG A 165 -12.66 -9.11 -2.91
CA ARG A 165 -11.78 -10.28 -2.82
C ARG A 165 -11.42 -10.67 -1.39
N THR A 166 -11.62 -9.78 -0.42
CA THR A 166 -11.16 -9.96 0.97
C THR A 166 -12.28 -9.87 1.99
N SER A 167 -13.54 -9.79 1.54
CA SER A 167 -14.73 -9.53 2.39
C SER A 167 -14.91 -10.49 3.57
N ASN A 168 -14.44 -11.73 3.44
CA ASN A 168 -14.55 -12.74 4.49
C ASN A 168 -13.38 -12.70 5.49
N ALA A 169 -12.28 -12.03 5.14
CA ALA A 169 -11.05 -12.02 5.91
C ALA A 169 -10.73 -10.66 6.55
N VAL A 170 -11.40 -9.59 6.12
CA VAL A 170 -11.06 -8.22 6.50
C VAL A 170 -12.27 -7.48 7.05
N GLU A 171 -12.08 -6.80 8.17
CA GLU A 171 -13.04 -5.84 8.73
C GLU A 171 -12.81 -4.47 8.11
N TYR A 172 -13.89 -3.88 7.59
CA TYR A 172 -13.88 -2.58 6.95
C TYR A 172 -14.60 -1.52 7.79
N GLY A 173 -14.05 -0.29 7.76
CA GLY A 173 -14.64 0.89 8.37
C GLY A 173 -15.50 1.68 7.38
N GLN A 174 -15.18 2.95 7.23
CA GLN A 174 -15.91 3.89 6.39
C GLN A 174 -15.69 3.61 4.89
N THR A 175 -16.73 3.92 4.11
CA THR A 175 -16.66 3.92 2.64
C THR A 175 -16.68 5.36 2.14
N PHE A 176 -15.87 5.66 1.15
CA PHE A 176 -15.71 6.98 0.58
C PHE A 176 -15.90 6.94 -0.94
N ASP A 177 -16.68 7.89 -1.46
CA ASP A 177 -16.73 8.17 -2.89
C ASP A 177 -15.71 9.28 -3.20
N LEU A 178 -14.58 8.90 -3.79
CA LEU A 178 -13.45 9.79 -4.02
C LEU A 178 -13.42 10.26 -5.48
N ASP A 179 -13.34 11.56 -5.67
CA ASP A 179 -12.99 12.16 -6.97
C ASP A 179 -11.47 12.19 -7.11
N LEU A 180 -10.92 11.17 -7.75
CA LEU A 180 -9.49 11.04 -7.94
C LEU A 180 -9.06 11.77 -9.21
N ARG A 181 -8.23 12.82 -9.08
CA ARG A 181 -7.72 13.63 -10.18
C ARG A 181 -7.26 12.77 -11.37
N GLY A 182 -7.81 13.04 -12.57
CA GLY A 182 -7.42 12.36 -13.81
C GLY A 182 -8.02 10.97 -14.01
N LYS A 183 -9.01 10.57 -13.22
CA LYS A 183 -9.88 9.43 -13.51
C LYS A 183 -11.26 9.95 -13.91
N ALA A 184 -11.85 9.41 -14.97
CA ALA A 184 -13.24 9.70 -15.31
C ALA A 184 -14.15 8.94 -14.33
N GLY A 185 -14.84 9.68 -13.44
CA GLY A 185 -15.76 9.12 -12.45
C GLY A 185 -15.19 9.01 -11.04
N GLN A 186 -16.08 8.72 -10.10
CA GLN A 186 -15.75 8.49 -8.70
C GLN A 186 -15.17 7.09 -8.48
N VAL A 187 -14.20 6.99 -7.58
CA VAL A 187 -13.64 5.73 -7.13
C VAL A 187 -14.16 5.45 -5.72
N VAL A 188 -14.81 4.32 -5.55
CA VAL A 188 -15.25 3.84 -4.24
C VAL A 188 -14.03 3.28 -3.50
N ALA A 189 -13.75 3.82 -2.33
CA ALA A 189 -12.65 3.40 -1.48
C ALA A 189 -13.16 2.98 -0.10
N HIS A 190 -12.51 2.00 0.50
CA HIS A 190 -12.89 1.44 1.79
C HIS A 190 -11.72 1.51 2.77
N GLU A 191 -12.02 1.96 3.99
CA GLU A 191 -11.06 1.94 5.09
C GLU A 191 -10.88 0.51 5.60
N VAL A 192 -9.64 0.09 5.77
CA VAL A 192 -9.29 -1.18 6.43
C VAL A 192 -9.09 -0.95 7.92
N ILE A 193 -9.78 -1.75 8.74
CA ILE A 193 -9.67 -1.70 10.21
C ILE A 193 -8.77 -2.83 10.72
N SER A 194 -9.10 -4.08 10.38
CA SER A 194 -8.39 -5.26 10.86
C SER A 194 -8.58 -6.45 9.92
N VAL A 195 -7.78 -7.49 10.13
CA VAL A 195 -8.00 -8.82 9.54
C VAL A 195 -8.72 -9.67 10.58
N ASN A 196 -9.75 -10.37 10.15
CA ASN A 196 -10.49 -11.30 11.01
C ASN A 196 -9.57 -12.45 11.43
N SER A 197 -9.37 -12.63 12.73
CA SER A 197 -8.71 -13.84 13.23
C SER A 197 -9.59 -15.06 12.94
N PRO A 198 -9.03 -16.24 12.58
CA PRO A 198 -9.81 -17.44 12.30
C PRO A 198 -10.65 -17.92 13.50
N ASP A 199 -10.45 -17.35 14.69
CA ASP A 199 -11.20 -17.63 15.92
C ASP A 199 -12.31 -16.60 16.26
N SER A 200 -12.63 -15.65 15.39
CA SER A 200 -13.72 -14.71 15.65
C SER A 200 -15.06 -15.33 15.25
N PRO A 201 -16.02 -15.52 16.18
CA PRO A 201 -17.32 -16.07 15.84
C PRO A 201 -18.08 -15.12 14.89
N HIS A 202 -18.59 -15.68 13.80
CA HIS A 202 -19.47 -14.97 12.87
C HIS A 202 -20.62 -14.27 13.63
N ARG A 203 -20.74 -12.95 13.49
CA ARG A 203 -21.84 -12.13 14.05
C ARG A 203 -23.11 -12.23 13.20
N ASP A 204 -23.53 -13.42 12.78
CA ASP A 204 -24.73 -13.62 11.97
C ASP A 204 -25.85 -14.38 12.72
N GLU A 205 -25.97 -14.27 14.06
CA GLU A 205 -27.11 -14.86 14.78
C GLU A 205 -27.70 -13.95 15.87
N ALA A 206 -27.98 -12.68 15.56
CA ALA A 206 -28.67 -11.80 16.49
C ALA A 206 -29.83 -11.02 15.85
N SER A 207 -30.62 -11.64 14.96
CA SER A 207 -31.84 -11.00 14.41
C SER A 207 -33.03 -11.95 14.22
N GLN A 208 -33.11 -13.07 14.93
CA GLN A 208 -34.29 -13.95 14.90
C GLN A 208 -34.74 -14.42 16.28
N ALA A 209 -34.78 -13.55 17.28
CA ALA A 209 -35.44 -13.83 18.55
C ALA A 209 -36.11 -12.58 19.11
N ALA A 210 -37.15 -12.09 18.40
CA ALA A 210 -38.15 -11.18 18.94
C ALA A 210 -39.41 -11.27 18.07
N ASP A 211 -40.18 -12.30 18.30
CA ASP A 211 -41.63 -12.34 18.12
C ASP A 211 -42.25 -13.15 19.27
#